data_fb0bc7329ab3e389017589e22055cc72
#
_entry.id   fb0bc7329ab3e389017589e22055cc72
#
_cell.length_a   1.000
_cell.length_b   1.000
_cell.length_c   1.000
_cell.angle_alpha   90.00
_cell.angle_beta   90.00
_cell.angle_gamma   90.00
#
_symmetry.space_group_name_H-M   'P 1'
#
loop_
_entity.id
_entity.type
_entity.pdbx_description
1 polymer ?
#
loop_
_entity_poly.entity_id
_entity_poly.type
_entity_poly.pdbx_seq_one_letter_code
_entity_poly.pdbx_strand_id
1 'polypeptide(L)'
;MMISVGTDILEIERMERLQKKGRIDRIFTEEERRQSEGRISRLAGDFSVKEAVAKAFGTGVRGFSLLEIEVLRDALGKPFVKLYGNARKVFDSLEGQSIEVSISNTGELVIATAILVKKRNRDRTESFLLPLPKRNPASHKGSYGKVAIFAGKKGMAGAAFFSALGAYRAGAGLVYLYTEKENRTALQTLIPEAIQEDLEDTGQEIADKTVLLLGPGWGKDEEKKNILLDFLQRKESRAARYLVLDADALNLIAESETLETALIQYALQFPVILTPHLMEFSRLCHCSLQELTEKREELGEKYAREHHCVLILKSHDTMVFAPSDEGQGRHFFHNEESCPALSKGGSGDVFAGFLSGLLCVLQEKYGDRPPKDIAFQSACHAVRIQVEGGKRAVEREGEHAVLARELPHYFALAMEENIEKEEER
;
A
#
# COMPACT_ATOMS: atom_id res chain seq x y z
N MET A 1 -11.58 -0.91 -8.85
CA MET A 1 -11.77 -1.36 -10.25
C MET A 1 -11.45 -0.16 -11.13
N MET A 2 -10.35 -0.19 -11.87
CA MET A 2 -10.05 0.88 -12.85
C MET A 2 -10.65 0.49 -14.20
N ILE A 3 -11.40 1.40 -14.80
CA ILE A 3 -11.99 1.21 -16.12
C ILE A 3 -11.60 2.37 -17.05
N SER A 4 -11.32 2.04 -18.30
CA SER A 4 -11.21 3.02 -19.38
C SER A 4 -12.32 2.76 -20.38
N VAL A 5 -12.94 3.82 -20.86
CA VAL A 5 -14.07 3.73 -21.78
C VAL A 5 -13.71 4.40 -23.10
N GLY A 6 -14.00 3.72 -24.18
CA GLY A 6 -13.94 4.28 -25.53
C GLY A 6 -15.28 4.16 -26.23
N THR A 7 -15.67 5.17 -26.98
CA THR A 7 -16.91 5.18 -27.76
C THR A 7 -16.61 5.67 -29.17
N ASP A 8 -17.23 5.02 -30.14
CA ASP A 8 -17.16 5.41 -31.53
C ASP A 8 -18.57 5.45 -32.17
N ILE A 9 -18.72 6.34 -33.15
CA ILE A 9 -19.93 6.47 -33.96
C ILE A 9 -19.54 6.50 -35.43
N LEU A 10 -20.26 5.73 -36.25
CA LEU A 10 -19.97 5.56 -37.67
C LEU A 10 -21.23 5.61 -38.51
N GLU A 11 -21.19 6.34 -39.62
CA GLU A 11 -22.17 6.26 -40.68
C GLU A 11 -21.97 4.97 -41.50
N ILE A 12 -23.03 4.18 -41.69
CA ILE A 12 -22.98 2.90 -42.43
C ILE A 12 -22.52 3.14 -43.88
N GLU A 13 -22.95 4.25 -44.50
CA GLU A 13 -22.53 4.64 -45.86
C GLU A 13 -20.99 4.76 -45.98
N ARG A 14 -20.30 5.19 -44.96
CA ARG A 14 -18.82 5.23 -44.95
C ARG A 14 -18.20 3.83 -45.11
N MET A 15 -18.79 2.80 -44.53
CA MET A 15 -18.37 1.42 -44.68
C MET A 15 -18.66 0.88 -46.10
N GLU A 16 -19.78 1.25 -46.71
CA GLU A 16 -20.07 0.91 -48.10
C GLU A 16 -19.03 1.48 -49.05
N ARG A 17 -18.62 2.73 -48.83
CA ARG A 17 -17.53 3.38 -49.64
C ARG A 17 -16.19 2.67 -49.50
N LEU A 18 -15.86 2.15 -48.29
CA LEU A 18 -14.64 1.38 -48.06
C LEU A 18 -14.69 0.02 -48.76
N GLN A 19 -15.84 -0.64 -48.76
CA GLN A 19 -16.05 -1.89 -49.46
C GLN A 19 -15.89 -1.72 -51.00
N LYS A 20 -16.51 -0.70 -51.56
CA LYS A 20 -16.39 -0.38 -53.01
C LYS A 20 -14.95 -0.09 -53.44
N LYS A 21 -14.09 0.40 -52.50
CA LYS A 21 -12.66 0.67 -52.72
C LYS A 21 -11.76 -0.54 -52.47
N GLY A 22 -12.30 -1.72 -52.17
CA GLY A 22 -11.50 -2.94 -51.89
C GLY A 22 -10.58 -2.85 -50.68
N ARG A 23 -10.95 -2.05 -49.65
CA ARG A 23 -10.10 -1.83 -48.49
C ARG A 23 -10.52 -2.67 -47.27
N ILE A 24 -11.52 -3.50 -47.38
CA ILE A 24 -12.09 -4.32 -46.30
C ILE A 24 -11.06 -5.31 -45.77
N ASP A 25 -10.25 -5.94 -46.61
CA ASP A 25 -9.25 -6.95 -46.26
C ASP A 25 -8.10 -6.40 -45.36
N ARG A 26 -7.91 -5.07 -45.30
CA ARG A 26 -6.93 -4.41 -44.45
C ARG A 26 -7.47 -4.05 -43.08
N ILE A 27 -8.78 -4.24 -42.87
CA ILE A 27 -9.50 -3.82 -41.68
C ILE A 27 -10.07 -5.02 -40.91
N PHE A 28 -10.57 -6.02 -41.65
CA PHE A 28 -11.28 -7.15 -41.08
C PHE A 28 -10.60 -8.47 -41.37
N THR A 29 -10.57 -9.34 -40.35
CA THR A 29 -10.11 -10.72 -40.49
C THR A 29 -11.06 -11.52 -41.39
N GLU A 30 -10.61 -12.68 -41.84
CA GLU A 30 -11.44 -13.59 -42.63
C GLU A 30 -12.69 -14.03 -41.84
N GLU A 31 -12.54 -14.28 -40.54
CA GLU A 31 -13.59 -14.72 -39.66
C GLU A 31 -14.65 -13.62 -39.45
N GLU A 32 -14.25 -12.36 -39.26
CA GLU A 32 -15.19 -11.23 -39.16
C GLU A 32 -16.01 -11.08 -40.44
N ARG A 33 -15.36 -11.21 -41.59
CA ARG A 33 -16.06 -11.17 -42.90
C ARG A 33 -17.03 -12.33 -43.07
N ARG A 34 -16.66 -13.53 -42.64
CA ARG A 34 -17.52 -14.71 -42.66
C ARG A 34 -18.74 -14.51 -41.75
N GLN A 35 -18.55 -14.07 -40.52
CA GLN A 35 -19.64 -13.83 -39.58
C GLN A 35 -20.55 -12.65 -39.97
N SER A 36 -20.05 -11.73 -40.78
CA SER A 36 -20.88 -10.60 -41.25
C SER A 36 -22.01 -11.06 -42.17
N GLU A 37 -21.91 -12.25 -42.79
CA GLU A 37 -22.86 -12.78 -43.77
C GLU A 37 -23.16 -11.78 -44.91
N GLY A 38 -22.16 -10.97 -45.29
CA GLY A 38 -22.29 -9.93 -46.30
C GLY A 38 -23.07 -8.67 -45.87
N ARG A 39 -23.46 -8.57 -44.58
CA ARG A 39 -24.19 -7.41 -44.06
C ARG A 39 -23.25 -6.27 -43.74
N ILE A 40 -23.32 -5.18 -44.47
CA ILE A 40 -22.49 -3.98 -44.25
C ILE A 40 -22.69 -3.38 -42.87
N SER A 41 -23.89 -3.40 -42.31
CA SER A 41 -24.18 -2.90 -40.98
C SER A 41 -23.44 -3.69 -39.89
N ARG A 42 -23.20 -5.00 -40.07
CA ARG A 42 -22.36 -5.81 -39.17
C ARG A 42 -20.91 -5.38 -39.24
N LEU A 43 -20.33 -5.21 -40.43
CA LEU A 43 -18.96 -4.73 -40.60
C LEU A 43 -18.80 -3.32 -40.06
N ALA A 44 -19.79 -2.44 -40.20
CA ALA A 44 -19.80 -1.11 -39.63
C ALA A 44 -19.72 -1.18 -38.06
N GLY A 45 -20.50 -2.11 -37.46
CA GLY A 45 -20.45 -2.37 -36.02
C GLY A 45 -19.11 -2.85 -35.56
N ASP A 46 -18.51 -3.80 -36.28
CA ASP A 46 -17.19 -4.35 -35.94
C ASP A 46 -16.08 -3.29 -36.06
N PHE A 47 -16.15 -2.43 -37.09
CA PHE A 47 -15.24 -1.30 -37.23
C PHE A 47 -15.35 -0.32 -36.06
N SER A 48 -16.59 0.08 -35.72
CA SER A 48 -16.82 0.97 -34.57
C SER A 48 -16.32 0.37 -33.26
N VAL A 49 -16.41 -0.97 -33.04
CA VAL A 49 -15.83 -1.63 -31.86
C VAL A 49 -14.29 -1.52 -31.87
N LYS A 50 -13.64 -1.74 -33.01
CA LYS A 50 -12.17 -1.63 -33.13
C LYS A 50 -11.68 -0.21 -32.76
N GLU A 51 -12.38 0.82 -33.27
CA GLU A 51 -12.09 2.22 -32.92
C GLU A 51 -12.40 2.52 -31.44
N ALA A 52 -13.50 2.01 -30.91
CA ALA A 52 -13.83 2.17 -29.49
C ALA A 52 -12.78 1.51 -28.58
N VAL A 53 -12.29 0.31 -28.91
CA VAL A 53 -11.21 -0.36 -28.18
C VAL A 53 -9.91 0.46 -28.24
N ALA A 54 -9.56 0.98 -29.43
CA ALA A 54 -8.38 1.82 -29.59
C ALA A 54 -8.46 3.12 -28.76
N LYS A 55 -9.65 3.70 -28.61
CA LYS A 55 -9.91 4.85 -27.75
C LYS A 55 -9.85 4.47 -26.28
N ALA A 56 -10.36 3.29 -25.88
CA ALA A 56 -10.24 2.78 -24.52
C ALA A 56 -8.78 2.52 -24.11
N PHE A 57 -7.89 2.17 -25.06
CA PHE A 57 -6.45 2.08 -24.85
C PHE A 57 -5.78 3.45 -24.62
N GLY A 58 -6.43 4.55 -25.00
CA GLY A 58 -5.88 5.90 -24.88
C GLY A 58 -4.88 6.30 -25.97
N THR A 59 -4.53 5.38 -26.88
CA THR A 59 -3.51 5.60 -27.92
C THR A 59 -4.11 5.90 -29.29
N GLY A 60 -5.43 5.68 -29.47
CA GLY A 60 -6.01 5.55 -30.80
C GLY A 60 -5.40 4.37 -31.55
N VAL A 61 -5.59 4.30 -32.86
CA VAL A 61 -4.99 3.24 -33.71
C VAL A 61 -3.50 3.59 -33.99
N ARG A 62 -2.67 3.59 -32.94
CA ARG A 62 -1.21 3.83 -33.05
C ARG A 62 -0.44 2.64 -32.49
N GLY A 63 0.54 2.15 -33.23
CA GLY A 63 1.42 1.08 -32.81
C GLY A 63 0.87 -0.34 -33.02
N PHE A 64 -0.35 -0.51 -33.53
CA PHE A 64 -0.97 -1.79 -33.89
C PHE A 64 -1.88 -1.66 -35.11
N SER A 65 -2.24 -2.79 -35.73
CA SER A 65 -3.17 -2.86 -36.84
C SER A 65 -4.60 -3.14 -36.39
N LEU A 66 -5.61 -2.63 -37.09
CA LEU A 66 -7.01 -2.98 -36.86
C LEU A 66 -7.29 -4.49 -37.03
N LEU A 67 -6.49 -5.21 -37.81
CA LEU A 67 -6.54 -6.67 -37.91
C LEU A 67 -6.16 -7.40 -36.62
N GLU A 68 -5.42 -6.73 -35.72
CA GLU A 68 -5.03 -7.28 -34.43
C GLU A 68 -6.13 -7.17 -33.36
N ILE A 69 -7.23 -6.48 -33.67
CA ILE A 69 -8.46 -6.43 -32.87
C ILE A 69 -9.54 -7.17 -33.64
N GLU A 70 -9.84 -8.40 -33.29
CA GLU A 70 -10.87 -9.21 -33.97
C GLU A 70 -12.17 -9.18 -33.17
N VAL A 71 -13.26 -8.76 -33.84
CA VAL A 71 -14.59 -8.62 -33.24
C VAL A 71 -15.46 -9.79 -33.69
N LEU A 72 -15.82 -10.65 -32.75
CA LEU A 72 -16.62 -11.84 -33.01
C LEU A 72 -17.93 -11.80 -32.21
N ARG A 73 -18.83 -12.73 -32.52
CA ARG A 73 -20.09 -12.93 -31.79
C ARG A 73 -20.20 -14.35 -31.28
N ASP A 74 -20.70 -14.48 -30.07
CA ASP A 74 -21.03 -15.79 -29.50
C ASP A 74 -22.32 -16.40 -30.12
N ALA A 75 -22.69 -17.58 -29.64
CA ALA A 75 -23.88 -18.31 -30.11
C ALA A 75 -25.21 -17.55 -29.88
N LEU A 76 -25.22 -16.57 -28.96
CA LEU A 76 -26.37 -15.71 -28.65
C LEU A 76 -26.31 -14.36 -29.38
N GLY A 77 -25.25 -14.11 -30.17
CA GLY A 77 -25.04 -12.88 -30.93
C GLY A 77 -24.38 -11.76 -30.12
N LYS A 78 -23.94 -12.01 -28.87
CA LYS A 78 -23.20 -11.02 -28.05
C LYS A 78 -21.83 -10.78 -28.69
N PRO A 79 -21.46 -9.48 -28.97
CA PRO A 79 -20.13 -9.16 -29.46
C PRO A 79 -19.06 -9.37 -28.38
N PHE A 80 -17.89 -9.85 -28.78
CA PHE A 80 -16.69 -9.93 -27.96
C PHE A 80 -15.43 -9.69 -28.79
N VAL A 81 -14.33 -9.37 -28.14
CA VAL A 81 -13.06 -8.99 -28.78
C VAL A 81 -11.99 -10.02 -28.47
N LYS A 82 -11.23 -10.41 -29.50
CA LYS A 82 -9.94 -11.09 -29.37
C LYS A 82 -8.83 -10.15 -29.81
N LEU A 83 -7.73 -10.17 -29.07
CA LEU A 83 -6.58 -9.33 -29.32
C LEU A 83 -5.37 -10.16 -29.73
N TYR A 84 -4.63 -9.68 -30.73
CA TYR A 84 -3.43 -10.30 -31.27
C TYR A 84 -2.27 -9.31 -31.33
N GLY A 85 -1.07 -9.80 -31.58
CA GLY A 85 0.10 -8.99 -31.89
C GLY A 85 0.38 -7.84 -30.95
N ASN A 86 0.55 -6.65 -31.51
CA ASN A 86 0.83 -5.43 -30.72
C ASN A 86 -0.40 -4.91 -29.98
N ALA A 87 -1.62 -5.10 -30.49
CA ALA A 87 -2.83 -4.74 -29.76
C ALA A 87 -2.94 -5.54 -28.44
N ARG A 88 -2.54 -6.80 -28.43
CA ARG A 88 -2.45 -7.61 -27.22
C ARG A 88 -1.36 -7.10 -26.27
N LYS A 89 -0.17 -6.72 -26.78
CA LYS A 89 0.88 -6.12 -25.96
C LYS A 89 0.46 -4.80 -25.31
N VAL A 90 -0.27 -3.94 -26.05
CA VAL A 90 -0.83 -2.70 -25.48
C VAL A 90 -1.83 -3.02 -24.38
N PHE A 91 -2.75 -3.97 -24.58
CA PHE A 91 -3.67 -4.42 -23.54
C PHE A 91 -2.95 -4.93 -22.30
N ASP A 92 -1.92 -5.76 -22.48
CA ASP A 92 -1.12 -6.30 -21.37
C ASP A 92 -0.32 -5.20 -20.66
N SER A 93 0.22 -4.21 -21.39
CA SER A 93 0.93 -3.06 -20.80
C SER A 93 0.01 -2.12 -20.00
N LEU A 94 -1.27 -2.06 -20.35
CA LEU A 94 -2.31 -1.34 -19.62
C LEU A 94 -2.90 -2.15 -18.46
N GLU A 95 -2.34 -3.34 -18.19
CA GLU A 95 -2.84 -4.29 -17.19
C GLU A 95 -4.30 -4.69 -17.41
N GLY A 96 -4.67 -4.85 -18.66
CA GLY A 96 -6.04 -5.24 -19.05
C GLY A 96 -6.45 -6.59 -18.48
N GLN A 97 -7.63 -6.66 -17.87
CA GLN A 97 -8.25 -7.89 -17.36
C GLN A 97 -9.28 -8.42 -18.35
N SER A 98 -10.16 -7.55 -18.80
CA SER A 98 -11.17 -7.87 -19.82
C SER A 98 -11.53 -6.65 -20.66
N ILE A 99 -12.12 -6.89 -21.83
CA ILE A 99 -12.76 -5.86 -22.65
C ILE A 99 -14.20 -6.30 -22.87
N GLU A 100 -15.14 -5.49 -22.40
CA GLU A 100 -16.56 -5.65 -22.69
C GLU A 100 -16.95 -4.66 -23.77
N VAL A 101 -17.76 -5.11 -24.72
CA VAL A 101 -18.19 -4.27 -25.85
C VAL A 101 -19.70 -4.35 -26.06
N SER A 102 -20.25 -3.25 -26.53
CA SER A 102 -21.66 -3.14 -26.90
C SER A 102 -21.80 -2.40 -28.23
N ILE A 103 -22.75 -2.84 -29.06
CA ILE A 103 -23.06 -2.23 -30.35
C ILE A 103 -24.55 -1.90 -30.40
N SER A 104 -24.86 -0.71 -30.83
CA SER A 104 -26.24 -0.29 -31.17
C SER A 104 -26.23 0.33 -32.56
N ASN A 105 -27.24 0.00 -33.38
CA ASN A 105 -27.33 0.54 -34.72
C ASN A 105 -28.76 0.98 -35.05
N THR A 106 -28.83 1.97 -35.94
CA THR A 106 -30.04 2.39 -36.67
C THR A 106 -29.84 2.04 -38.15
N GLY A 107 -30.80 2.46 -39.02
CA GLY A 107 -30.60 2.28 -40.47
C GLY A 107 -29.41 3.02 -41.07
N GLU A 108 -28.89 4.06 -40.42
CA GLU A 108 -27.89 4.97 -40.95
C GLU A 108 -26.59 5.00 -40.09
N LEU A 109 -26.71 4.81 -38.79
CA LEU A 109 -25.62 4.98 -37.84
C LEU A 109 -25.38 3.73 -37.02
N VAL A 110 -24.11 3.52 -36.64
CA VAL A 110 -23.68 2.55 -35.63
C VAL A 110 -22.94 3.27 -34.52
N ILE A 111 -23.24 2.91 -33.30
CA ILE A 111 -22.50 3.31 -32.10
C ILE A 111 -21.93 2.07 -31.44
N ALA A 112 -20.63 2.11 -31.08
CA ALA A 112 -20.01 1.08 -30.29
C ALA A 112 -19.35 1.68 -29.04
N THR A 113 -19.43 0.95 -27.94
CA THR A 113 -18.75 1.27 -26.69
C THR A 113 -17.87 0.10 -26.29
N ALA A 114 -16.65 0.39 -25.89
CA ALA A 114 -15.72 -0.56 -25.30
C ALA A 114 -15.36 -0.13 -23.88
N ILE A 115 -15.43 -1.06 -22.94
CA ILE A 115 -15.02 -0.88 -21.56
C ILE A 115 -13.82 -1.79 -21.30
N LEU A 116 -12.66 -1.18 -21.16
CA LEU A 116 -11.45 -1.87 -20.73
C LEU A 116 -11.45 -1.92 -19.19
N VAL A 117 -11.59 -3.11 -18.64
CA VAL A 117 -11.39 -3.39 -17.23
C VAL A 117 -9.91 -3.66 -17.01
N LYS A 118 -9.28 -2.87 -16.14
CA LYS A 118 -7.88 -3.07 -15.77
C LYS A 118 -7.78 -3.93 -14.52
N LYS A 119 -6.76 -4.80 -14.46
CA LYS A 119 -6.44 -5.51 -13.23
C LYS A 119 -6.23 -4.47 -12.13
N ARG A 120 -6.85 -4.68 -10.98
CA ARG A 120 -6.45 -3.91 -9.80
C ARG A 120 -5.01 -4.27 -9.50
N ASN A 121 -4.19 -3.30 -9.16
CA ASN A 121 -2.86 -3.52 -8.57
C ASN A 121 -2.90 -4.47 -7.35
N ARG A 122 -4.09 -4.71 -6.77
CA ARG A 122 -4.33 -5.69 -5.71
C ARG A 122 -3.78 -7.08 -6.03
N ASP A 123 -4.01 -7.61 -7.23
CA ASP A 123 -3.62 -8.99 -7.55
C ASP A 123 -2.08 -9.16 -7.64
N ARG A 124 -1.35 -8.13 -8.06
CA ARG A 124 0.11 -8.12 -8.01
C ARG A 124 0.65 -7.87 -6.59
N THR A 125 -0.03 -7.04 -5.83
CA THR A 125 0.33 -6.65 -4.47
C THR A 125 0.08 -7.79 -3.48
N GLU A 126 -1.01 -8.54 -3.64
CA GLU A 126 -1.32 -9.69 -2.78
C GLU A 126 -0.41 -10.90 -3.05
N SER A 127 0.06 -11.09 -4.29
CA SER A 127 0.85 -12.28 -4.65
C SER A 127 2.27 -12.31 -4.07
N PHE A 128 2.81 -11.17 -3.61
CA PHE A 128 4.15 -11.13 -3.02
C PHE A 128 4.14 -11.01 -1.49
N LEU A 129 2.98 -10.70 -0.88
CA LEU A 129 2.88 -10.63 0.57
C LEU A 129 2.97 -12.03 1.18
N LEU A 130 3.77 -12.13 2.23
CA LEU A 130 3.85 -13.36 3.02
C LEU A 130 2.51 -13.60 3.72
N PRO A 131 2.03 -14.85 3.80
CA PRO A 131 0.84 -15.17 4.57
C PRO A 131 0.94 -14.73 6.03
N LEU A 132 -0.14 -14.17 6.57
CA LEU A 132 -0.21 -13.87 8.00
C LEU A 132 -0.39 -15.17 8.79
N PRO A 133 0.49 -15.45 9.79
CA PRO A 133 0.46 -16.72 10.47
C PRO A 133 -0.61 -16.78 11.56
N LYS A 134 -1.24 -17.95 11.73
CA LYS A 134 -1.96 -18.30 12.96
C LYS A 134 -1.02 -18.49 14.13
N ARG A 135 -1.53 -18.23 15.33
CA ARG A 135 -0.79 -18.53 16.56
C ARG A 135 -0.59 -20.02 16.76
N ASN A 136 0.61 -20.41 17.15
CA ASN A 136 0.90 -21.79 17.52
C ASN A 136 0.23 -22.12 18.88
N PRO A 137 -0.59 -23.19 18.98
CA PRO A 137 -1.22 -23.57 20.25
C PRO A 137 -0.23 -23.85 21.40
N ALA A 138 1.03 -24.22 21.09
CA ALA A 138 2.09 -24.47 22.06
C ALA A 138 2.90 -23.23 22.42
N SER A 139 2.52 -22.04 21.95
CA SER A 139 3.24 -20.79 22.18
C SER A 139 2.94 -20.18 23.56
N HIS A 140 3.82 -19.29 23.99
CA HIS A 140 3.69 -18.50 25.21
C HIS A 140 3.92 -17.00 24.90
N LYS A 141 3.70 -16.11 25.86
CA LYS A 141 3.82 -14.65 25.67
C LYS A 141 5.20 -14.21 25.12
N GLY A 142 6.28 -14.91 25.44
CA GLY A 142 7.62 -14.63 24.91
C GLY A 142 7.83 -15.03 23.45
N SER A 143 7.00 -15.94 22.91
CA SER A 143 7.12 -16.38 21.50
C SER A 143 6.79 -15.26 20.50
N TYR A 144 5.88 -14.38 20.86
CA TYR A 144 5.40 -13.30 19.98
C TYR A 144 6.09 -11.96 20.21
N GLY A 145 7.36 -12.02 20.62
CA GLY A 145 8.24 -10.86 20.72
C GLY A 145 7.88 -9.87 21.81
N LYS A 146 8.76 -8.89 21.95
CA LYS A 146 8.67 -7.82 22.94
C LYS A 146 8.79 -6.47 22.22
N VAL A 147 7.87 -5.56 22.47
CA VAL A 147 7.88 -4.21 21.90
C VAL A 147 8.23 -3.22 23.01
N ALA A 148 9.30 -2.44 22.85
CA ALA A 148 9.60 -1.29 23.68
C ALA A 148 9.10 -0.02 22.98
N ILE A 149 8.29 0.77 23.67
CA ILE A 149 7.65 1.98 23.12
C ILE A 149 8.07 3.19 23.95
N PHE A 150 8.75 4.13 23.31
CA PHE A 150 9.12 5.43 23.85
C PHE A 150 8.13 6.47 23.34
N ALA A 151 7.13 6.80 24.14
CA ALA A 151 6.00 7.62 23.73
C ALA A 151 5.41 8.41 24.91
N GLY A 152 4.66 9.47 24.58
CA GLY A 152 3.85 10.16 25.57
C GLY A 152 4.65 11.07 26.50
N LYS A 153 4.96 12.29 26.07
CA LYS A 153 5.37 13.36 26.98
C LYS A 153 4.24 13.75 27.93
N LYS A 154 4.52 14.53 28.95
CA LYS A 154 3.53 15.08 29.87
C LYS A 154 2.32 15.68 29.16
N GLY A 155 1.13 15.19 29.47
CA GLY A 155 -0.12 15.56 28.81
C GLY A 155 -0.45 14.81 27.55
N MET A 156 0.41 13.87 27.09
CA MET A 156 0.21 13.05 25.89
C MET A 156 0.18 11.54 26.17
N ALA A 157 -0.35 11.13 27.31
CA ALA A 157 -0.55 9.72 27.68
C ALA A 157 -1.31 8.93 26.62
N GLY A 158 -2.21 9.59 25.86
CA GLY A 158 -2.98 8.98 24.78
C GLY A 158 -2.13 8.39 23.67
N ALA A 159 -1.02 9.03 23.28
CA ALA A 159 -0.13 8.53 22.26
C ALA A 159 0.55 7.21 22.70
N ALA A 160 1.03 7.14 23.96
CA ALA A 160 1.58 5.91 24.53
C ALA A 160 0.52 4.80 24.63
N PHE A 161 -0.70 5.15 25.05
CA PHE A 161 -1.83 4.22 25.10
C PHE A 161 -2.17 3.64 23.74
N PHE A 162 -2.35 4.48 22.71
CA PHE A 162 -2.73 4.04 21.37
C PHE A 162 -1.64 3.16 20.73
N SER A 163 -0.37 3.52 20.90
CA SER A 163 0.75 2.71 20.42
C SER A 163 0.79 1.33 21.10
N ALA A 164 0.62 1.28 22.42
CA ALA A 164 0.62 0.01 23.16
C ALA A 164 -0.58 -0.86 22.78
N LEU A 165 -1.78 -0.28 22.70
CA LEU A 165 -2.99 -0.99 22.31
C LEU A 165 -2.88 -1.51 20.86
N GLY A 166 -2.32 -0.71 19.94
CA GLY A 166 -2.03 -1.14 18.57
C GLY A 166 -1.11 -2.36 18.54
N ALA A 167 -0.01 -2.33 19.28
CA ALA A 167 0.95 -3.43 19.34
C ALA A 167 0.32 -4.73 19.88
N TYR A 168 -0.47 -4.66 20.96
CA TYR A 168 -1.16 -5.84 21.48
C TYR A 168 -2.21 -6.39 20.51
N ARG A 169 -2.98 -5.53 19.85
CA ARG A 169 -4.01 -5.93 18.90
C ARG A 169 -3.46 -6.52 17.61
N ALA A 170 -2.21 -6.20 17.26
CA ALA A 170 -1.48 -6.84 16.17
C ALA A 170 -0.82 -8.16 16.59
N GLY A 171 -0.82 -8.52 17.88
CA GLY A 171 -0.36 -9.80 18.35
C GLY A 171 0.95 -9.82 19.11
N ALA A 172 1.55 -8.67 19.47
CA ALA A 172 2.73 -8.62 20.33
C ALA A 172 2.52 -9.38 21.66
N GLY A 173 3.53 -10.11 22.10
CA GLY A 173 3.45 -10.91 23.31
C GLY A 173 3.62 -10.09 24.60
N LEU A 174 4.51 -9.11 24.57
CA LEU A 174 4.78 -8.19 25.68
C LEU A 174 5.03 -6.77 25.14
N VAL A 175 4.48 -5.77 25.84
CA VAL A 175 4.74 -4.35 25.52
C VAL A 175 5.29 -3.65 26.75
N TYR A 176 6.40 -2.96 26.57
CA TYR A 176 7.06 -2.14 27.57
C TYR A 176 6.90 -0.68 27.20
N LEU A 177 6.37 0.13 28.10
CA LEU A 177 6.11 1.55 27.91
C LEU A 177 7.12 2.38 28.69
N TYR A 178 7.95 3.12 27.96
CA TYR A 178 8.86 4.14 28.45
C TYR A 178 8.21 5.52 28.25
N THR A 179 7.71 6.11 29.31
CA THR A 179 6.91 7.34 29.27
C THR A 179 7.21 8.24 30.47
N GLU A 180 6.79 9.49 30.39
CA GLU A 180 6.89 10.43 31.51
C GLU A 180 6.13 9.92 32.75
N LYS A 181 6.73 10.12 33.95
CA LYS A 181 6.19 9.62 35.24
C LYS A 181 4.76 10.05 35.50
N GLU A 182 4.38 11.26 35.04
CA GLU A 182 3.03 11.81 35.18
C GLU A 182 1.95 11.00 34.45
N ASN A 183 2.32 10.25 33.40
CA ASN A 183 1.38 9.46 32.61
C ASN A 183 1.10 8.08 33.23
N ARG A 184 1.91 7.59 34.14
CA ARG A 184 1.90 6.20 34.64
C ARG A 184 0.55 5.79 35.21
N THR A 185 0.00 6.56 36.13
CA THR A 185 -1.26 6.23 36.79
C THR A 185 -2.40 6.09 35.77
N ALA A 186 -2.46 7.01 34.79
CA ALA A 186 -3.45 6.94 33.73
C ALA A 186 -3.26 5.70 32.85
N LEU A 187 -2.03 5.40 32.46
CA LEU A 187 -1.72 4.26 31.59
C LEU A 187 -1.90 2.92 32.30
N GLN A 188 -1.62 2.80 33.61
CA GLN A 188 -1.92 1.60 34.40
C GLN A 188 -3.41 1.30 34.46
N THR A 189 -4.25 2.34 34.37
CA THR A 189 -5.71 2.18 34.32
C THR A 189 -6.19 1.86 32.90
N LEU A 190 -5.62 2.50 31.88
CA LEU A 190 -6.08 2.39 30.49
C LEU A 190 -5.59 1.12 29.79
N ILE A 191 -4.38 0.66 30.12
CA ILE A 191 -3.73 -0.52 29.52
C ILE A 191 -2.88 -1.28 30.57
N PRO A 192 -3.55 -1.95 31.53
CA PRO A 192 -2.85 -2.67 32.62
C PRO A 192 -1.97 -3.83 32.11
N GLU A 193 -2.16 -4.27 30.87
CA GLU A 193 -1.34 -5.32 30.24
C GLU A 193 0.08 -4.84 29.94
N ALA A 194 0.30 -3.53 29.76
CA ALA A 194 1.61 -2.98 29.42
C ALA A 194 2.50 -2.82 30.65
N ILE A 195 3.74 -3.25 30.54
CA ILE A 195 4.76 -3.08 31.56
C ILE A 195 5.30 -1.65 31.45
N GLN A 196 5.25 -0.89 32.54
CA GLN A 196 5.74 0.48 32.56
C GLN A 196 7.14 0.55 33.14
N GLU A 197 8.05 1.14 32.37
CA GLU A 197 9.46 1.31 32.68
C GLU A 197 9.84 2.80 32.83
N ASP A 198 10.94 3.08 33.50
CA ASP A 198 11.49 4.44 33.60
C ASP A 198 12.28 4.81 32.35
N LEU A 199 12.16 6.07 31.90
CA LEU A 199 12.96 6.59 30.78
C LEU A 199 14.47 6.54 31.06
N GLU A 200 14.87 6.54 32.33
CA GLU A 200 16.27 6.49 32.79
C GLU A 200 16.89 5.08 32.66
N ASP A 201 16.07 4.01 32.60
CA ASP A 201 16.51 2.61 32.58
C ASP A 201 16.83 2.07 31.16
N THR A 202 17.15 2.95 30.22
CA THR A 202 17.33 2.60 28.79
C THR A 202 18.59 1.75 28.50
N GLY A 203 19.49 1.52 29.48
CA GLY A 203 20.85 1.05 29.21
C GLY A 203 21.01 -0.42 28.83
N GLN A 204 20.37 -1.37 29.51
CA GLN A 204 20.54 -2.81 29.30
C GLN A 204 19.29 -3.55 28.88
N GLU A 205 18.10 -3.01 29.16
CA GLU A 205 16.82 -3.73 29.02
C GLU A 205 16.25 -3.80 27.62
N ILE A 206 16.85 -3.10 26.64
CA ILE A 206 16.34 -3.03 25.26
C ILE A 206 16.95 -4.11 24.35
N ALA A 207 18.09 -4.67 24.70
CA ALA A 207 18.78 -5.68 23.88
C ALA A 207 17.96 -6.96 23.64
N ASP A 208 17.01 -7.27 24.52
CA ASP A 208 16.12 -8.42 24.41
C ASP A 208 14.77 -8.09 23.74
N LYS A 209 14.57 -6.85 23.28
CA LYS A 209 13.35 -6.44 22.61
C LYS A 209 13.40 -6.77 21.12
N THR A 210 12.27 -7.21 20.60
CA THR A 210 12.13 -7.47 19.18
C THR A 210 12.01 -6.17 18.41
N VAL A 211 11.20 -5.23 18.91
CA VAL A 211 10.94 -3.95 18.26
C VAL A 211 11.14 -2.81 19.26
N LEU A 212 11.78 -1.75 18.79
CA LEU A 212 11.86 -0.47 19.45
C LEU A 212 11.05 0.55 18.63
N LEU A 213 10.00 1.11 19.22
CA LEU A 213 9.21 2.20 18.66
C LEU A 213 9.50 3.49 19.42
N LEU A 214 9.91 4.55 18.71
CA LEU A 214 10.13 5.87 19.29
C LEU A 214 9.33 6.94 18.55
N GLY A 215 8.78 7.89 19.30
CA GLY A 215 8.31 9.15 18.76
C GLY A 215 6.86 9.52 18.98
N PRO A 216 5.88 8.60 19.09
CA PRO A 216 4.48 8.98 19.27
C PRO A 216 4.26 9.89 20.48
N GLY A 217 3.98 11.19 20.23
CA GLY A 217 3.79 12.18 21.28
C GLY A 217 4.93 12.30 22.31
N TRP A 218 6.17 12.02 21.89
CA TRP A 218 7.33 11.88 22.78
C TRP A 218 7.95 13.21 23.21
N GLY A 219 7.84 14.23 22.34
CA GLY A 219 8.49 15.52 22.52
C GLY A 219 9.81 15.63 21.75
N LYS A 220 10.36 16.88 21.70
CA LYS A 220 11.54 17.21 20.89
C LYS A 220 12.57 18.01 21.70
N ASP A 221 12.66 17.78 23.00
CA ASP A 221 13.67 18.37 23.85
C ASP A 221 15.04 17.68 23.71
N GLU A 222 16.09 18.30 24.27
CA GLU A 222 17.47 17.78 24.19
C GLU A 222 17.63 16.42 24.87
N GLU A 223 16.83 16.11 25.89
CA GLU A 223 16.86 14.78 26.53
C GLU A 223 16.43 13.69 25.53
N LYS A 224 15.32 13.89 24.84
CA LYS A 224 14.81 12.95 23.83
C LYS A 224 15.75 12.83 22.64
N LYS A 225 16.37 13.92 22.23
CA LYS A 225 17.40 13.94 21.20
C LYS A 225 18.62 13.09 21.61
N ASN A 226 19.09 13.22 22.83
CA ASN A 226 20.22 12.45 23.36
C ASN A 226 19.88 10.95 23.49
N ILE A 227 18.65 10.63 23.93
CA ILE A 227 18.17 9.24 23.99
C ILE A 227 18.13 8.63 22.59
N LEU A 228 17.58 9.35 21.60
CA LEU A 228 17.54 8.88 20.21
C LEU A 228 18.96 8.65 19.65
N LEU A 229 19.88 9.59 19.90
CA LEU A 229 21.27 9.47 19.47
C LEU A 229 21.95 8.25 20.10
N ASP A 230 21.75 8.03 21.40
CA ASP A 230 22.29 6.85 22.11
C ASP A 230 21.78 5.55 21.48
N PHE A 231 20.49 5.46 21.14
CA PHE A 231 19.95 4.29 20.44
C PHE A 231 20.58 4.06 19.09
N LEU A 232 20.73 5.12 18.29
CA LEU A 232 21.31 5.03 16.94
C LEU A 232 22.82 4.71 16.95
N GLN A 233 23.51 4.93 18.05
CA GLN A 233 24.93 4.62 18.22
C GLN A 233 25.20 3.26 18.89
N ARG A 234 24.16 2.50 19.23
CA ARG A 234 24.32 1.21 19.92
C ARG A 234 24.90 0.14 19.00
N LYS A 235 25.76 -0.72 19.60
CA LYS A 235 26.28 -1.91 18.94
C LYS A 235 25.22 -3.03 18.92
N GLU A 236 25.41 -3.99 18.03
CA GLU A 236 24.50 -5.12 17.80
C GLU A 236 24.03 -5.82 19.09
N SER A 237 24.91 -6.02 20.06
CA SER A 237 24.59 -6.66 21.34
C SER A 237 23.61 -5.88 22.23
N ARG A 238 23.29 -4.64 21.89
CA ARG A 238 22.38 -3.74 22.64
C ARG A 238 21.22 -3.17 21.81
N ALA A 239 21.16 -3.48 20.52
CA ALA A 239 20.12 -3.00 19.65
C ALA A 239 18.89 -3.93 19.71
N ALA A 240 17.70 -3.34 19.61
CA ALA A 240 16.50 -4.10 19.27
C ALA A 240 16.61 -4.60 17.81
N ARG A 241 15.88 -5.69 17.50
CA ARG A 241 15.96 -6.28 16.15
C ARG A 241 15.39 -5.38 15.04
N TYR A 242 14.37 -4.58 15.38
CA TYR A 242 13.73 -3.62 14.48
C TYR A 242 13.59 -2.28 15.17
N LEU A 243 13.80 -1.20 14.41
CA LEU A 243 13.57 0.17 14.85
C LEU A 243 12.45 0.80 14.04
N VAL A 244 11.41 1.29 14.72
CA VAL A 244 10.31 2.05 14.12
C VAL A 244 10.37 3.48 14.65
N LEU A 245 10.39 4.46 13.73
CA LEU A 245 10.44 5.88 14.07
C LEU A 245 9.21 6.58 13.50
N ASP A 246 8.48 7.29 14.35
CA ASP A 246 7.27 8.04 13.99
C ASP A 246 7.28 9.43 14.65
N ALA A 247 6.47 10.32 14.15
CA ALA A 247 6.12 11.61 14.77
C ALA A 247 7.33 12.43 15.25
N ASP A 248 7.47 12.64 16.58
CA ASP A 248 8.50 13.51 17.14
C ASP A 248 9.93 12.99 16.90
N ALA A 249 10.13 11.67 16.80
CA ALA A 249 11.44 11.11 16.45
C ALA A 249 11.86 11.48 15.02
N LEU A 250 10.93 11.48 14.06
CA LEU A 250 11.17 11.91 12.69
C LEU A 250 11.48 13.41 12.61
N ASN A 251 10.78 14.22 13.40
CA ASN A 251 11.05 15.65 13.48
C ASN A 251 12.45 15.95 14.06
N LEU A 252 12.88 15.21 15.08
CA LEU A 252 14.23 15.33 15.64
C LEU A 252 15.31 15.01 14.62
N ILE A 253 15.10 13.97 13.80
CA ILE A 253 16.02 13.61 12.71
C ILE A 253 16.09 14.72 11.67
N ALA A 254 14.94 15.22 11.22
CA ALA A 254 14.86 16.32 10.25
C ALA A 254 15.53 17.63 10.71
N GLU A 255 15.62 17.85 12.02
CA GLU A 255 16.22 19.04 12.64
C GLU A 255 17.71 18.86 12.99
N SER A 256 18.33 17.66 12.76
CA SER A 256 19.68 17.35 13.21
C SER A 256 20.47 16.46 12.24
N GLU A 257 21.45 17.04 11.55
CA GLU A 257 22.38 16.32 10.66
C GLU A 257 23.15 15.21 11.41
N THR A 258 23.44 15.40 12.68
CA THR A 258 24.08 14.37 13.53
C THR A 258 23.17 13.14 13.71
N LEU A 259 21.86 13.35 13.94
CA LEU A 259 20.91 12.25 14.07
C LEU A 259 20.66 11.57 12.71
N GLU A 260 20.58 12.33 11.63
CA GLU A 260 20.43 11.77 10.28
C GLU A 260 21.63 10.88 9.92
N THR A 261 22.86 11.38 10.14
CA THR A 261 24.08 10.59 9.91
C THR A 261 24.10 9.30 10.79
N ALA A 262 23.73 9.42 12.06
CA ALA A 262 23.64 8.26 12.95
C ALA A 262 22.58 7.26 12.51
N LEU A 263 21.42 7.74 12.03
CA LEU A 263 20.35 6.92 11.46
C LEU A 263 20.84 6.10 10.26
N ILE A 264 21.53 6.74 9.31
CA ILE A 264 22.08 6.06 8.12
C ILE A 264 23.06 4.97 8.55
N GLN A 265 23.97 5.25 9.47
CA GLN A 265 24.93 4.27 9.96
C GLN A 265 24.26 3.09 10.69
N TYR A 266 23.22 3.36 11.46
CA TYR A 266 22.42 2.33 12.12
C TYR A 266 21.65 1.47 11.09
N ALA A 267 21.03 2.07 10.10
CA ALA A 267 20.21 1.41 9.08
C ALA A 267 21.01 0.50 8.11
N LEU A 268 22.32 0.73 7.99
CA LEU A 268 23.21 -0.20 7.30
C LEU A 268 23.28 -1.58 7.98
N GLN A 269 23.15 -1.62 9.30
CA GLN A 269 23.29 -2.82 10.12
C GLN A 269 21.94 -3.41 10.55
N PHE A 270 20.96 -2.57 10.86
CA PHE A 270 19.69 -2.96 11.45
C PHE A 270 18.51 -2.46 10.60
N PRO A 271 17.39 -3.22 10.54
CA PRO A 271 16.20 -2.77 9.88
C PRO A 271 15.57 -1.57 10.59
N VAL A 272 15.39 -0.50 9.83
CA VAL A 272 14.72 0.73 10.27
C VAL A 272 13.49 0.96 9.42
N ILE A 273 12.39 1.35 10.06
CA ILE A 273 11.13 1.71 9.41
C ILE A 273 10.75 3.13 9.85
N LEU A 274 10.56 4.00 8.88
CA LEU A 274 10.10 5.37 9.08
C LEU A 274 8.66 5.49 8.63
N THR A 275 7.81 6.18 9.41
CA THR A 275 6.38 6.30 9.13
C THR A 275 5.91 7.75 8.98
N PRO A 276 6.57 8.60 8.18
CA PRO A 276 6.18 9.99 8.05
C PRO A 276 4.85 10.20 7.32
N HIS A 277 4.08 11.20 7.75
CA HIS A 277 3.09 11.83 6.88
C HIS A 277 3.77 12.86 5.96
N LEU A 278 3.04 13.40 4.96
CA LEU A 278 3.62 14.27 3.93
C LEU A 278 4.40 15.47 4.51
N MET A 279 3.90 16.11 5.59
CA MET A 279 4.59 17.25 6.21
C MET A 279 5.86 16.86 6.95
N GLU A 280 5.90 15.70 7.60
CA GLU A 280 7.11 15.15 8.22
C GLU A 280 8.13 14.78 7.16
N PHE A 281 7.69 14.14 6.08
CA PHE A 281 8.57 13.75 4.98
C PHE A 281 9.14 14.95 4.23
N SER A 282 8.36 16.02 4.03
CA SER A 282 8.85 17.29 3.46
C SER A 282 9.99 17.90 4.29
N ARG A 283 9.93 17.77 5.65
CA ARG A 283 11.03 18.21 6.53
C ARG A 283 12.25 17.30 6.41
N LEU A 284 12.05 15.97 6.39
CA LEU A 284 13.13 15.00 6.21
C LEU A 284 13.86 15.17 4.88
N CYS A 285 13.16 15.49 3.80
CA CYS A 285 13.75 15.73 2.48
C CYS A 285 14.22 17.16 2.27
N HIS A 286 14.00 18.08 3.22
CA HIS A 286 14.27 19.53 3.08
C HIS A 286 13.68 20.13 1.80
N CYS A 287 12.48 19.66 1.37
CA CYS A 287 11.80 20.13 0.16
C CYS A 287 10.43 20.76 0.48
N SER A 288 9.88 21.52 -0.47
CA SER A 288 8.54 22.07 -0.32
C SER A 288 7.46 20.97 -0.41
N LEU A 289 6.30 21.20 0.22
CA LEU A 289 5.17 20.28 0.13
C LEU A 289 4.66 20.16 -1.32
N GLN A 290 4.76 21.23 -2.13
CA GLN A 290 4.38 21.20 -3.53
C GLN A 290 5.29 20.26 -4.33
N GLU A 291 6.60 20.41 -4.21
CA GLU A 291 7.58 19.54 -4.86
C GLU A 291 7.40 18.08 -4.44
N LEU A 292 7.17 17.85 -3.15
CA LEU A 292 6.90 16.52 -2.62
C LEU A 292 5.64 15.91 -3.27
N THR A 293 4.57 16.70 -3.42
CA THR A 293 3.31 16.21 -4.00
C THR A 293 3.48 15.81 -5.47
N GLU A 294 4.29 16.56 -6.22
CA GLU A 294 4.58 16.29 -7.63
C GLU A 294 5.50 15.09 -7.86
N LYS A 295 6.45 14.82 -6.92
CA LYS A 295 7.52 13.83 -7.07
C LYS A 295 7.55 12.80 -5.93
N ARG A 296 6.42 12.51 -5.31
CA ARG A 296 6.30 11.65 -4.12
C ARG A 296 7.01 10.31 -4.25
N GLU A 297 6.80 9.64 -5.36
CA GLU A 297 7.33 8.33 -5.64
C GLU A 297 8.85 8.37 -5.83
N GLU A 298 9.34 9.32 -6.63
CA GLU A 298 10.77 9.52 -6.87
C GLU A 298 11.54 9.86 -5.58
N LEU A 299 11.01 10.81 -4.80
CA LEU A 299 11.61 11.24 -3.54
C LEU A 299 11.56 10.14 -2.48
N GLY A 300 10.45 9.38 -2.41
CA GLY A 300 10.32 8.27 -1.47
C GLY A 300 11.30 7.14 -1.78
N GLU A 301 11.43 6.74 -3.03
CA GLU A 301 12.38 5.73 -3.48
C GLU A 301 13.84 6.16 -3.23
N LYS A 302 14.16 7.41 -3.58
CA LYS A 302 15.47 7.99 -3.34
C LYS A 302 15.83 7.98 -1.85
N TYR A 303 14.93 8.48 -1.01
CA TYR A 303 15.14 8.55 0.43
C TYR A 303 15.34 7.18 1.07
N ALA A 304 14.47 6.21 0.75
CA ALA A 304 14.57 4.85 1.27
C ALA A 304 15.91 4.18 0.91
N ARG A 305 16.40 4.41 -0.31
CA ARG A 305 17.69 3.90 -0.78
C ARG A 305 18.87 4.57 -0.07
N GLU A 306 18.89 5.91 -0.01
CA GLU A 306 20.00 6.67 0.56
C GLU A 306 20.10 6.49 2.08
N HIS A 307 18.98 6.28 2.77
CA HIS A 307 18.92 6.07 4.22
C HIS A 307 18.82 4.58 4.61
N HIS A 308 18.88 3.65 3.66
CA HIS A 308 18.84 2.19 3.87
C HIS A 308 17.64 1.70 4.69
N CYS A 309 16.51 2.41 4.68
CA CYS A 309 15.34 2.18 5.51
C CYS A 309 14.09 1.78 4.70
N VAL A 310 13.13 1.13 5.37
CA VAL A 310 11.77 1.03 4.87
C VAL A 310 11.05 2.34 5.19
N LEU A 311 10.47 2.96 4.17
CA LEU A 311 9.74 4.22 4.30
C LEU A 311 8.25 3.98 4.03
N ILE A 312 7.39 4.32 5.00
CA ILE A 312 5.94 4.35 4.85
C ILE A 312 5.50 5.80 4.73
N LEU A 313 5.28 6.27 3.52
CA LEU A 313 4.81 7.63 3.26
C LEU A 313 3.29 7.69 3.38
N LYS A 314 2.83 8.11 4.57
CA LYS A 314 1.41 8.15 4.94
C LYS A 314 0.67 9.28 4.20
N SER A 315 -0.37 8.91 3.46
CA SER A 315 -1.31 9.85 2.83
C SER A 315 -2.64 9.13 2.56
N HIS A 316 -3.56 9.77 1.82
CA HIS A 316 -4.82 9.12 1.40
C HIS A 316 -4.58 7.87 0.51
N ASP A 317 -3.43 7.80 -0.13
CA ASP A 317 -2.90 6.72 -0.95
C ASP A 317 -1.47 6.38 -0.47
N THR A 318 -1.35 5.65 0.61
CA THR A 318 -0.07 5.38 1.28
C THR A 318 0.87 4.54 0.43
N MET A 319 2.14 4.94 0.39
CA MET A 319 3.22 4.26 -0.33
C MET A 319 4.23 3.66 0.63
N VAL A 320 4.74 2.45 0.33
CA VAL A 320 5.82 1.81 1.08
C VAL A 320 6.99 1.56 0.16
N PHE A 321 8.16 2.03 0.54
CA PHE A 321 9.41 1.86 -0.19
C PHE A 321 10.38 1.04 0.66
N ALA A 322 11.07 0.08 0.04
CA ALA A 322 12.20 -0.59 0.69
C ALA A 322 13.50 -0.21 0.00
N PRO A 323 14.64 -0.24 0.72
CA PRO A 323 15.93 -0.03 0.11
C PRO A 323 16.18 -1.14 -0.93
N SER A 324 16.44 -0.76 -2.17
CA SER A 324 16.80 -1.67 -3.26
C SER A 324 18.17 -1.28 -3.79
N ASP A 325 19.04 -2.26 -3.97
CA ASP A 325 20.31 -2.06 -4.67
C ASP A 325 20.06 -1.90 -6.18
N GLU A 326 20.91 -1.13 -6.85
CA GLU A 326 20.83 -0.94 -8.30
C GLU A 326 20.90 -2.31 -9.01
N GLY A 327 19.83 -2.66 -9.74
CA GLY A 327 19.72 -3.93 -10.49
C GLY A 327 18.90 -5.03 -9.80
N GLN A 328 18.48 -4.86 -8.55
CA GLN A 328 17.45 -5.70 -7.92
C GLN A 328 16.05 -5.12 -8.20
N GLY A 329 15.05 -5.99 -8.30
CA GLY A 329 13.67 -5.58 -8.55
C GLY A 329 13.18 -4.53 -7.54
N ARG A 330 12.39 -3.57 -8.00
CA ARG A 330 11.83 -2.49 -7.18
C ARG A 330 10.95 -3.08 -6.07
N HIS A 331 11.31 -2.85 -4.84
CA HIS A 331 10.50 -3.20 -3.68
C HIS A 331 9.61 -1.99 -3.31
N PHE A 332 8.45 -1.95 -3.91
CA PHE A 332 7.48 -0.85 -3.78
C PHE A 332 6.07 -1.41 -3.62
N PHE A 333 5.33 -0.85 -2.68
CA PHE A 333 3.92 -1.14 -2.46
C PHE A 333 3.13 0.17 -2.44
N HIS A 334 2.05 0.24 -3.18
CA HIS A 334 1.15 1.38 -3.22
C HIS A 334 -0.27 0.95 -2.86
N ASN A 335 -0.79 1.47 -1.75
CA ASN A 335 -2.17 1.30 -1.37
C ASN A 335 -2.98 2.48 -1.90
N GLU A 336 -3.69 2.28 -3.00
CA GLU A 336 -4.51 3.30 -3.66
C GLU A 336 -5.85 3.55 -2.95
N GLU A 337 -6.21 2.74 -1.95
CA GLU A 337 -7.47 2.87 -1.23
C GLU A 337 -7.34 3.85 -0.08
N SER A 338 -8.32 4.75 0.04
CA SER A 338 -8.37 5.73 1.13
C SER A 338 -9.47 5.39 2.14
N CYS A 339 -9.27 5.87 3.36
CA CYS A 339 -10.29 5.86 4.42
C CYS A 339 -10.23 7.18 5.19
N PRO A 340 -11.07 8.18 4.85
CA PRO A 340 -11.03 9.51 5.48
C PRO A 340 -11.21 9.48 7.00
N ALA A 341 -11.92 8.49 7.55
CA ALA A 341 -12.10 8.32 8.99
C ALA A 341 -10.79 8.11 9.77
N LEU A 342 -9.70 7.70 9.09
CA LEU A 342 -8.37 7.60 9.68
C LEU A 342 -7.68 8.96 9.90
N SER A 343 -8.23 10.05 9.35
CA SER A 343 -7.71 11.41 9.53
C SER A 343 -8.12 12.01 10.88
N LYS A 344 -7.76 11.33 11.97
CA LYS A 344 -8.03 11.76 13.36
C LYS A 344 -6.80 11.65 14.24
N GLY A 345 -6.72 12.51 15.26
CA GLY A 345 -5.65 12.45 16.26
C GLY A 345 -5.57 11.07 16.91
N GLY A 346 -4.40 10.51 17.00
CA GLY A 346 -4.13 9.18 17.58
C GLY A 346 -4.14 8.01 16.58
N SER A 347 -4.67 8.17 15.36
CA SER A 347 -4.67 7.08 14.37
C SER A 347 -3.26 6.71 13.90
N GLY A 348 -2.36 7.68 13.82
CA GLY A 348 -0.93 7.44 13.54
C GLY A 348 -0.26 6.65 14.66
N ASP A 349 -0.54 6.99 15.92
CA ASP A 349 0.02 6.28 17.08
C ASP A 349 -0.46 4.82 17.12
N VAL A 350 -1.77 4.58 16.83
CA VAL A 350 -2.31 3.23 16.66
C VAL A 350 -1.59 2.48 15.56
N PHE A 351 -1.38 3.11 14.40
CA PHE A 351 -0.70 2.50 13.25
C PHE A 351 0.75 2.10 13.58
N ALA A 352 1.52 3.00 14.19
CA ALA A 352 2.92 2.74 14.56
C ALA A 352 3.02 1.58 15.56
N GLY A 353 2.11 1.53 16.52
CA GLY A 353 2.00 0.42 17.46
C GLY A 353 1.61 -0.88 16.77
N PHE A 354 0.59 -0.86 15.92
CA PHE A 354 0.12 -2.05 15.18
C PHE A 354 1.21 -2.62 14.27
N LEU A 355 1.92 -1.78 13.53
CA LEU A 355 3.10 -2.18 12.75
C LEU A 355 4.15 -2.87 13.63
N SER A 356 4.43 -2.33 14.82
CA SER A 356 5.39 -2.91 15.77
C SER A 356 4.97 -4.31 16.25
N GLY A 357 3.68 -4.53 16.47
CA GLY A 357 3.14 -5.85 16.80
C GLY A 357 3.22 -6.84 15.62
N LEU A 358 2.92 -6.40 14.39
CA LEU A 358 3.07 -7.22 13.18
C LEU A 358 4.51 -7.65 12.94
N LEU A 359 5.49 -6.79 13.19
CA LEU A 359 6.90 -7.15 13.14
C LEU A 359 7.23 -8.33 14.07
N CYS A 360 6.66 -8.36 15.26
CA CYS A 360 6.84 -9.47 16.20
C CYS A 360 6.23 -10.77 15.65
N VAL A 361 5.02 -10.69 15.09
CA VAL A 361 4.28 -11.86 14.56
C VAL A 361 4.98 -12.44 13.32
N LEU A 362 5.37 -11.60 12.37
CA LEU A 362 6.07 -12.05 11.17
C LEU A 362 7.49 -12.52 11.47
N GLN A 363 8.18 -11.89 12.44
CA GLN A 363 9.49 -12.34 12.90
C GLN A 363 9.43 -13.74 13.53
N GLU A 364 8.40 -14.05 14.29
CA GLU A 364 8.24 -15.39 14.88
C GLU A 364 8.13 -16.45 13.81
N LYS A 365 7.32 -16.20 12.78
CA LYS A 365 7.05 -17.17 11.72
C LYS A 365 8.16 -17.27 10.67
N TYR A 366 8.74 -16.13 10.29
CA TYR A 366 9.64 -16.00 9.13
C TYR A 366 11.04 -15.54 9.52
N GLY A 367 11.46 -15.79 10.77
CA GLY A 367 12.73 -15.32 11.31
C GLY A 367 14.00 -15.78 10.58
N ASP A 368 13.88 -16.78 9.70
CA ASP A 368 14.95 -17.25 8.80
C ASP A 368 15.14 -16.34 7.56
N ARG A 369 14.18 -15.45 7.28
CA ARG A 369 14.31 -14.48 6.20
C ARG A 369 15.16 -13.28 6.59
N PRO A 370 15.72 -12.54 5.61
CA PRO A 370 16.39 -11.28 5.88
C PRO A 370 15.50 -10.32 6.68
N PRO A 371 15.98 -9.74 7.79
CA PRO A 371 15.15 -8.86 8.62
C PRO A 371 14.60 -7.63 7.89
N LYS A 372 15.29 -7.12 6.85
CA LYS A 372 14.79 -6.03 5.99
C LYS A 372 13.59 -6.45 5.14
N ASP A 373 13.53 -7.72 4.71
CA ASP A 373 12.36 -8.29 4.01
C ASP A 373 11.15 -8.35 4.94
N ILE A 374 11.33 -8.88 6.16
CA ILE A 374 10.27 -8.90 7.18
C ILE A 374 9.76 -7.49 7.50
N ALA A 375 10.66 -6.51 7.60
CA ALA A 375 10.30 -5.12 7.83
C ALA A 375 9.39 -4.57 6.71
N PHE A 376 9.76 -4.81 5.44
CA PHE A 376 8.96 -4.41 4.30
C PHE A 376 7.60 -5.13 4.25
N GLN A 377 7.58 -6.44 4.46
CA GLN A 377 6.34 -7.23 4.51
C GLN A 377 5.40 -6.75 5.61
N SER A 378 5.92 -6.49 6.82
CA SER A 378 5.14 -5.95 7.94
C SER A 378 4.56 -4.57 7.63
N ALA A 379 5.34 -3.71 6.97
CA ALA A 379 4.89 -2.38 6.55
C ALA A 379 3.73 -2.47 5.55
N CYS A 380 3.84 -3.34 4.54
CA CYS A 380 2.78 -3.53 3.54
C CYS A 380 1.48 -4.08 4.16
N HIS A 381 1.59 -5.09 5.05
CA HIS A 381 0.44 -5.61 5.79
C HIS A 381 -0.20 -4.56 6.69
N ALA A 382 0.61 -3.78 7.44
CA ALA A 382 0.09 -2.75 8.33
C ALA A 382 -0.73 -1.71 7.55
N VAL A 383 -0.23 -1.25 6.39
CA VAL A 383 -0.93 -0.28 5.53
C VAL A 383 -2.24 -0.86 4.99
N ARG A 384 -2.23 -2.10 4.51
CA ARG A 384 -3.44 -2.77 4.02
C ARG A 384 -4.49 -2.92 5.12
N ILE A 385 -4.09 -3.48 6.25
CA ILE A 385 -4.99 -3.74 7.39
C ILE A 385 -5.54 -2.45 7.97
N GLN A 386 -4.74 -1.38 8.03
CA GLN A 386 -5.20 -0.07 8.48
C GLN A 386 -6.40 0.43 7.68
N VAL A 387 -6.33 0.34 6.35
CA VAL A 387 -7.42 0.81 5.48
C VAL A 387 -8.63 -0.14 5.54
N GLU A 388 -8.41 -1.44 5.52
CA GLU A 388 -9.48 -2.45 5.63
C GLU A 388 -10.21 -2.33 6.98
N GLY A 389 -9.47 -2.24 8.08
CA GLY A 389 -10.03 -2.06 9.41
C GLY A 389 -10.70 -0.70 9.58
N GLY A 390 -10.12 0.36 9.02
CA GLY A 390 -10.74 1.69 9.00
C GLY A 390 -12.10 1.70 8.30
N LYS A 391 -12.24 1.03 7.16
CA LYS A 391 -13.51 0.90 6.44
C LYS A 391 -14.57 0.15 7.26
N ARG A 392 -14.17 -0.91 7.99
CA ARG A 392 -15.07 -1.62 8.90
C ARG A 392 -15.52 -0.75 10.06
N ALA A 393 -14.59 0.05 10.62
CA ALA A 393 -14.95 1.01 11.64
C ALA A 393 -16.01 2.00 11.13
N VAL A 394 -15.86 2.48 9.90
CA VAL A 394 -16.85 3.36 9.23
C VAL A 394 -18.22 2.68 9.09
N GLU A 395 -18.25 1.41 8.67
CA GLU A 395 -19.50 0.65 8.51
C GLU A 395 -20.27 0.48 9.84
N ARG A 396 -19.56 0.42 10.96
CA ARG A 396 -20.15 0.21 12.30
C ARG A 396 -20.45 1.50 13.03
N GLU A 397 -19.49 2.43 13.05
CA GLU A 397 -19.54 3.65 13.86
C GLU A 397 -20.01 4.87 13.05
N GLY A 398 -19.88 4.83 11.72
CA GLY A 398 -20.04 5.96 10.81
C GLY A 398 -18.75 6.77 10.63
N GLU A 399 -18.60 7.38 9.47
CA GLU A 399 -17.35 8.02 9.02
C GLU A 399 -16.85 9.11 9.99
N HIS A 400 -17.76 9.90 10.55
CA HIS A 400 -17.42 10.99 11.47
C HIS A 400 -17.25 10.54 12.93
N ALA A 401 -17.81 9.40 13.33
CA ALA A 401 -17.89 8.97 14.72
C ALA A 401 -16.72 8.11 15.18
N VAL A 402 -16.01 7.44 14.25
CA VAL A 402 -14.86 6.58 14.57
C VAL A 402 -13.84 7.32 15.45
N LEU A 403 -13.48 6.73 16.60
CA LEU A 403 -12.43 7.23 17.47
C LEU A 403 -11.16 6.39 17.33
N ALA A 404 -9.98 7.01 17.57
CA ALA A 404 -8.70 6.31 17.47
C ALA A 404 -8.62 5.07 18.40
N ARG A 405 -9.28 5.08 19.56
CA ARG A 405 -9.33 3.95 20.49
C ARG A 405 -10.04 2.71 19.95
N GLU A 406 -10.90 2.87 18.96
CA GLU A 406 -11.68 1.79 18.33
C GLU A 406 -10.91 1.12 17.20
N LEU A 407 -10.06 1.88 16.50
CA LEU A 407 -9.29 1.41 15.35
C LEU A 407 -8.49 0.11 15.61
N PRO A 408 -7.81 -0.07 16.76
CA PRO A 408 -7.05 -1.29 17.02
C PRO A 408 -7.89 -2.55 17.01
N HIS A 409 -9.17 -2.47 17.44
CA HIS A 409 -10.11 -3.57 17.37
C HIS A 409 -10.44 -3.94 15.92
N TYR A 410 -10.77 -2.96 15.11
CA TYR A 410 -11.11 -3.19 13.69
C TYR A 410 -9.91 -3.61 12.85
N PHE A 411 -8.70 -3.17 13.19
CA PHE A 411 -7.47 -3.65 12.57
C PHE A 411 -7.24 -5.12 12.88
N ALA A 412 -7.45 -5.54 14.13
CA ALA A 412 -7.36 -6.94 14.52
C ALA A 412 -8.38 -7.81 13.77
N LEU A 413 -9.63 -7.37 13.63
CA LEU A 413 -10.65 -8.09 12.86
C LEU A 413 -10.25 -8.21 11.38
N ALA A 414 -9.72 -7.14 10.78
CA ALA A 414 -9.24 -7.17 9.40
C ALA A 414 -8.05 -8.13 9.24
N MET A 415 -7.16 -8.19 10.23
CA MET A 415 -6.03 -9.10 10.26
C MET A 415 -6.50 -10.57 10.30
N GLU A 416 -7.42 -10.92 11.21
CA GLU A 416 -7.94 -12.29 11.35
C GLU A 416 -8.61 -12.78 10.07
N GLU A 417 -9.42 -11.95 9.39
CA GLU A 417 -10.02 -12.35 8.12
C GLU A 417 -9.00 -12.52 7.00
N ASN A 418 -7.88 -11.79 7.03
CA ASN A 418 -6.81 -12.03 6.06
C ASN A 418 -6.15 -13.38 6.30
N ILE A 419 -5.97 -13.80 7.57
CA ILE A 419 -5.46 -15.12 7.94
C ILE A 419 -6.41 -16.22 7.44
N GLU A 420 -7.72 -16.08 7.64
CA GLU A 420 -8.72 -17.07 7.20
C GLU A 420 -8.78 -17.22 5.68
N LYS A 421 -8.76 -16.10 4.93
CA LYS A 421 -8.78 -16.11 3.45
C LYS A 421 -7.54 -16.75 2.83
N GLU A 422 -6.40 -16.71 3.52
CA GLU A 422 -5.15 -17.32 3.04
C GLU A 422 -5.15 -18.85 3.22
N GLU A 423 -5.92 -19.38 4.18
CA GLU A 423 -6.10 -20.83 4.35
C GLU A 423 -7.07 -21.48 3.35
N GLU A 424 -8.02 -20.70 2.85
CA GLU A 424 -8.99 -21.16 1.85
C GLU A 424 -8.42 -21.19 0.41
N ARG A 425 -7.24 -20.61 0.18
CA ARG A 425 -6.50 -20.61 -1.10
C ARG A 425 -5.48 -21.73 -1.19
#